data_276fbdef700037c5a82791e63c7a0d01
#
_entry.id   276fbdef700037c5a82791e63c7a0d01
#
_cell.length_a   1.000
_cell.length_b   1.000
_cell.length_c   1.000
_cell.angle_alpha   90.00
_cell.angle_beta   90.00
_cell.angle_gamma   90.00
#
_symmetry.space_group_name_H-M   'P 1'
#
loop_
_entity.id
_entity.type
_entity.pdbx_description
1 polymer ?
#
loop_
_entity_poly.entity_id
_entity_poly.type
_entity_poly.pdbx_seq_one_letter_code
_entity_poly.pdbx_strand_id
1 'polypeptide(L)'
;MTQAHLLVLATGGTIAGVAGSALRHDYRPGQIGVDDYLEQVDALGLEARLVGRQIANIGSEDIGAAIWTRLHEEITAAFADPGCQGVIVTHGTDTAEETAFLLDLTLPTTKPVVLVGAMRPADAVGYDGLRNFANAVRVASDPEAAGRGVLVVMGDRVFAARDVRKVRTRGTDAFRGFPRDAVGLVTPSALDWFGAPWRASEGAQYAYHAELPEVPILYVYGGIGADVAARMTSEATRGLVVAGVGEGNMPQPLRAELVRLRESGVAIVRASRLDEGLVDREPEDDANGFVAARALNPQKARILLQVLLANGIDDPAAIQAAFDRR
;
A
#
# COMPACT_ATOMS: atom_id res chain seq x y z
N MET A 1 17.46 4.27 -30.47
CA MET A 1 16.93 4.89 -29.22
C MET A 1 15.64 4.20 -28.90
N THR A 2 15.49 3.61 -27.71
CA THR A 2 14.23 3.02 -27.25
C THR A 2 13.20 4.13 -27.15
N GLN A 3 12.02 3.95 -27.75
CA GLN A 3 10.97 4.97 -27.72
C GLN A 3 10.43 5.08 -26.29
N ALA A 4 10.26 6.31 -25.80
CA ALA A 4 9.73 6.61 -24.47
C ALA A 4 8.35 5.95 -24.25
N HIS A 5 8.14 5.29 -23.10
CA HIS A 5 6.91 4.59 -22.76
C HIS A 5 6.68 4.51 -21.25
N LEU A 6 5.44 4.23 -20.88
CA LEU A 6 5.05 3.80 -19.53
C LEU A 6 4.78 2.29 -19.53
N LEU A 7 5.29 1.59 -18.53
CA LEU A 7 4.98 0.17 -18.32
C LEU A 7 3.70 0.04 -17.47
N VAL A 8 2.74 -0.75 -17.94
CA VAL A 8 1.50 -1.06 -17.23
C VAL A 8 1.56 -2.51 -16.74
N LEU A 9 1.58 -2.69 -15.43
CA LEU A 9 1.57 -4.00 -14.76
C LEU A 9 0.16 -4.28 -14.25
N ALA A 10 -0.52 -5.29 -14.79
CA ALA A 10 -1.89 -5.60 -14.42
C ALA A 10 -1.96 -6.77 -13.43
N THR A 11 -2.57 -6.55 -12.26
CA THR A 11 -2.79 -7.61 -11.25
C THR A 11 -4.24 -8.11 -11.19
N GLY A 12 -5.16 -7.47 -11.90
CA GLY A 12 -6.60 -7.77 -11.86
C GLY A 12 -7.37 -6.71 -11.07
N GLY A 13 -8.16 -7.16 -10.12
CA GLY A 13 -9.02 -6.29 -9.32
C GLY A 13 -10.29 -5.81 -10.04
N THR A 14 -11.03 -4.91 -9.40
CA THR A 14 -12.30 -4.35 -9.89
C THR A 14 -12.15 -3.57 -11.19
N ILE A 15 -11.02 -2.91 -11.38
CA ILE A 15 -10.75 -2.11 -12.58
C ILE A 15 -10.80 -2.94 -13.87
N ALA A 16 -10.44 -4.23 -13.76
CA ALA A 16 -10.52 -5.23 -14.82
C ALA A 16 -11.63 -6.27 -14.56
N GLY A 17 -12.59 -5.95 -13.71
CA GLY A 17 -13.68 -6.84 -13.30
C GLY A 17 -14.95 -6.60 -14.10
N VAL A 18 -15.75 -7.66 -14.30
CA VAL A 18 -17.03 -7.64 -14.99
C VAL A 18 -18.11 -8.26 -14.10
N ALA A 19 -19.26 -7.58 -13.95
CA ALA A 19 -20.37 -8.04 -13.10
C ALA A 19 -21.46 -8.80 -13.88
N GLY A 20 -21.45 -8.75 -15.19
CA GLY A 20 -22.51 -9.32 -16.04
C GLY A 20 -23.86 -8.60 -15.92
N SER A 21 -23.94 -7.57 -15.10
CA SER A 21 -25.13 -6.68 -14.97
C SER A 21 -24.72 -5.35 -14.37
N ALA A 22 -25.08 -4.28 -15.03
CA ALA A 22 -24.74 -2.90 -14.63
C ALA A 22 -25.19 -2.48 -13.21
N LEU A 23 -26.14 -3.22 -12.61
CA LEU A 23 -26.74 -2.92 -11.29
C LEU A 23 -26.35 -3.95 -10.21
N ARG A 24 -25.69 -5.03 -10.57
CA ARG A 24 -25.25 -6.05 -9.60
C ARG A 24 -23.86 -5.74 -9.05
N HIS A 25 -23.60 -6.22 -7.84
CA HIS A 25 -22.32 -6.07 -7.16
C HIS A 25 -21.52 -7.39 -7.10
N ASP A 26 -22.05 -8.46 -7.70
CA ASP A 26 -21.43 -9.76 -7.83
C ASP A 26 -20.54 -9.82 -9.08
N TYR A 27 -19.44 -9.10 -9.05
CA TYR A 27 -18.47 -9.10 -10.15
C TYR A 27 -17.36 -10.12 -9.89
N ARG A 28 -16.72 -10.55 -10.98
CA ARG A 28 -15.48 -11.33 -10.92
C ARG A 28 -14.30 -10.40 -11.23
N PRO A 29 -13.32 -10.30 -10.31
CA PRO A 29 -12.14 -9.49 -10.58
C PRO A 29 -11.30 -10.08 -11.72
N GLY A 30 -10.53 -9.26 -12.42
CA GLY A 30 -9.53 -9.69 -13.39
C GLY A 30 -10.09 -10.43 -14.62
N GLN A 31 -11.30 -10.10 -15.08
CA GLN A 31 -11.87 -10.73 -16.28
C GLN A 31 -11.34 -10.12 -17.59
N ILE A 32 -10.87 -8.87 -17.55
CA ILE A 32 -10.31 -8.15 -18.69
C ILE A 32 -8.80 -8.27 -18.61
N GLY A 33 -8.17 -8.82 -19.67
CA GLY A 33 -6.72 -8.89 -19.81
C GLY A 33 -6.10 -7.50 -20.01
N VAL A 34 -4.78 -7.39 -19.78
CA VAL A 34 -4.09 -6.11 -19.91
C VAL A 34 -4.17 -5.54 -21.32
N ASP A 35 -4.08 -6.38 -22.35
CA ASP A 35 -4.12 -5.94 -23.75
C ASP A 35 -5.51 -5.41 -24.11
N ASP A 36 -6.57 -6.16 -23.77
CA ASP A 36 -7.97 -5.73 -23.97
C ASP A 36 -8.29 -4.43 -23.18
N TYR A 37 -7.70 -4.28 -22.01
CA TYR A 37 -7.86 -3.06 -21.21
C TYR A 37 -7.17 -1.87 -21.86
N LEU A 38 -5.96 -2.05 -22.38
CA LEU A 38 -5.21 -0.99 -23.05
C LEU A 38 -5.87 -0.58 -24.37
N GLU A 39 -6.51 -1.51 -25.12
CA GLU A 39 -7.32 -1.15 -26.29
C GLU A 39 -8.49 -0.21 -25.95
N GLN A 40 -9.15 -0.42 -24.79
CA GLN A 40 -10.18 0.50 -24.31
C GLN A 40 -9.60 1.87 -23.93
N VAL A 41 -8.38 1.89 -23.40
CA VAL A 41 -7.67 3.12 -23.01
C VAL A 41 -7.19 3.91 -24.23
N ASP A 42 -6.83 3.27 -25.32
CA ASP A 42 -6.40 3.92 -26.58
C ASP A 42 -7.51 4.85 -27.11
N ALA A 43 -8.77 4.46 -26.92
CA ALA A 43 -9.92 5.29 -27.29
C ALA A 43 -10.00 6.65 -26.53
N LEU A 44 -9.26 6.78 -25.43
CA LEU A 44 -9.18 8.04 -24.66
C LEU A 44 -8.21 9.05 -25.27
N GLY A 45 -7.42 8.67 -26.27
CA GLY A 45 -6.46 9.56 -26.94
C GLY A 45 -5.34 10.08 -26.01
N LEU A 46 -4.86 9.26 -25.10
CA LEU A 46 -3.77 9.64 -24.19
C LEU A 46 -2.43 9.77 -24.95
N GLU A 47 -1.68 10.84 -24.70
CA GLU A 47 -0.42 11.15 -25.38
C GLU A 47 0.78 10.30 -24.89
N ALA A 48 0.54 9.16 -24.26
CA ALA A 48 1.57 8.28 -23.72
C ALA A 48 1.57 6.92 -24.42
N ARG A 49 2.73 6.43 -24.82
CA ARG A 49 2.86 5.05 -25.26
C ARG A 49 2.80 4.12 -24.05
N LEU A 50 1.84 3.21 -24.04
CA LEU A 50 1.65 2.23 -22.98
C LEU A 50 2.16 0.87 -23.43
N VAL A 51 2.85 0.14 -22.56
CA VAL A 51 3.29 -1.24 -22.76
C VAL A 51 2.73 -2.09 -21.64
N GLY A 52 1.83 -3.01 -21.95
CA GLY A 52 1.15 -3.86 -20.98
C GLY A 52 1.94 -5.12 -20.63
N ARG A 53 1.84 -5.54 -19.36
CA ARG A 53 2.28 -6.85 -18.89
C ARG A 53 1.34 -7.39 -17.84
N GLN A 54 0.82 -8.60 -18.05
CA GLN A 54 -0.05 -9.26 -17.08
C GLN A 54 0.79 -9.90 -15.98
N ILE A 55 0.55 -9.48 -14.73
CA ILE A 55 1.18 -10.06 -13.53
C ILE A 55 0.28 -11.13 -12.93
N ALA A 56 -0.99 -10.81 -12.72
CA ALA A 56 -2.01 -11.70 -12.20
C ALA A 56 -3.40 -11.24 -12.66
N ASN A 57 -4.42 -12.09 -12.45
CA ASN A 57 -5.84 -11.79 -12.70
C ASN A 57 -6.66 -12.21 -11.49
N ILE A 58 -6.46 -11.55 -10.36
CA ILE A 58 -7.04 -11.93 -9.07
C ILE A 58 -7.69 -10.74 -8.36
N GLY A 59 -8.50 -11.02 -7.35
CA GLY A 59 -8.89 -10.03 -6.35
C GLY A 59 -7.70 -9.63 -5.49
N SER A 60 -7.70 -8.42 -4.96
CA SER A 60 -6.57 -7.95 -4.14
C SER A 60 -6.46 -8.66 -2.79
N GLU A 61 -7.52 -9.27 -2.31
CA GLU A 61 -7.53 -10.13 -1.12
C GLU A 61 -6.61 -11.36 -1.27
N ASP A 62 -6.34 -11.78 -2.49
CA ASP A 62 -5.45 -12.92 -2.81
C ASP A 62 -4.00 -12.49 -3.12
N ILE A 63 -3.69 -11.18 -3.05
CA ILE A 63 -2.33 -10.69 -3.27
C ILE A 63 -1.47 -10.98 -2.05
N GLY A 64 -0.33 -11.61 -2.29
CA GLY A 64 0.66 -11.97 -1.28
C GLY A 64 2.08 -11.94 -1.82
N ALA A 65 3.00 -12.57 -1.11
CA ALA A 65 4.44 -12.51 -1.37
C ALA A 65 4.84 -12.80 -2.82
N ALA A 66 4.24 -13.81 -3.45
CA ALA A 66 4.56 -14.18 -4.84
C ALA A 66 4.25 -13.04 -5.85
N ILE A 67 3.12 -12.35 -5.67
CA ILE A 67 2.74 -11.23 -6.53
C ILE A 67 3.59 -10.01 -6.22
N TRP A 68 3.86 -9.73 -4.96
CA TRP A 68 4.77 -8.64 -4.55
C TRP A 68 6.18 -8.82 -5.10
N THR A 69 6.72 -10.05 -5.05
CA THR A 69 8.02 -10.38 -5.65
C THR A 69 8.02 -10.08 -7.13
N ARG A 70 7.03 -10.58 -7.85
CA ARG A 70 6.94 -10.36 -9.29
C ARG A 70 6.78 -8.89 -9.64
N LEU A 71 5.97 -8.12 -8.91
CA LEU A 71 5.85 -6.68 -9.11
C LEU A 71 7.19 -5.96 -8.87
N HIS A 72 7.88 -6.29 -7.79
CA HIS A 72 9.17 -5.69 -7.45
C HIS A 72 10.23 -5.98 -8.53
N GLU A 73 10.33 -7.21 -9.01
CA GLU A 73 11.26 -7.62 -10.07
C GLU A 73 10.97 -6.88 -11.38
N GLU A 74 9.70 -6.83 -11.81
CA GLU A 74 9.30 -6.19 -13.05
C GLU A 74 9.52 -4.67 -13.03
N ILE A 75 9.22 -4.02 -11.90
CA ILE A 75 9.47 -2.58 -11.72
C ILE A 75 10.97 -2.29 -11.71
N THR A 76 11.75 -3.11 -11.01
CA THR A 76 13.21 -2.95 -10.97
C THR A 76 13.83 -3.12 -12.35
N ALA A 77 13.39 -4.12 -13.11
CA ALA A 77 13.82 -4.33 -14.49
C ALA A 77 13.42 -3.16 -15.41
N ALA A 78 12.21 -2.62 -15.24
CA ALA A 78 11.75 -1.46 -16.00
C ALA A 78 12.57 -0.19 -15.71
N PHE A 79 13.06 -0.03 -14.49
CA PHE A 79 13.90 1.11 -14.14
C PHE A 79 15.28 1.08 -14.81
N ALA A 80 15.78 -0.12 -15.14
CA ALA A 80 17.01 -0.28 -15.91
C ALA A 80 16.83 0.05 -17.40
N ASP A 81 15.59 0.10 -17.93
CA ASP A 81 15.31 0.54 -19.29
C ASP A 81 15.24 2.06 -19.37
N PRO A 82 16.18 2.73 -20.10
CA PRO A 82 16.13 4.19 -20.28
C PRO A 82 14.90 4.68 -21.05
N GLY A 83 14.22 3.79 -21.82
CA GLY A 83 12.96 4.12 -22.50
C GLY A 83 11.75 4.11 -21.57
N CYS A 84 11.79 3.38 -20.46
CA CYS A 84 10.71 3.39 -19.49
C CYS A 84 10.75 4.67 -18.62
N GLN A 85 9.72 5.49 -18.71
CA GLN A 85 9.63 6.75 -17.97
C GLN A 85 8.94 6.61 -16.61
N GLY A 86 8.11 5.59 -16.44
CA GLY A 86 7.37 5.31 -15.21
C GLY A 86 6.59 4.01 -15.31
N VAL A 87 6.05 3.58 -14.19
CA VAL A 87 5.28 2.32 -14.08
C VAL A 87 3.90 2.61 -13.50
N ILE A 88 2.87 2.05 -14.11
CA ILE A 88 1.51 2.05 -13.61
C ILE A 88 1.16 0.62 -13.20
N VAL A 89 0.63 0.42 -12.00
CA VAL A 89 0.14 -0.87 -11.52
C VAL A 89 -1.37 -0.81 -11.38
N THR A 90 -2.12 -1.53 -12.21
CA THR A 90 -3.56 -1.70 -11.95
C THR A 90 -3.75 -2.75 -10.86
N HIS A 91 -4.52 -2.39 -9.83
CA HIS A 91 -4.59 -3.16 -8.59
C HIS A 91 -6.01 -3.13 -8.01
N GLY A 92 -6.43 -4.23 -7.39
CA GLY A 92 -7.67 -4.23 -6.61
C GLY A 92 -7.55 -3.34 -5.37
N THR A 93 -8.64 -2.71 -4.99
CA THR A 93 -8.62 -1.62 -4.01
C THR A 93 -8.45 -2.03 -2.55
N ASP A 94 -8.74 -3.32 -2.19
CA ASP A 94 -8.80 -3.73 -0.78
C ASP A 94 -7.43 -3.76 -0.10
N THR A 95 -6.38 -4.18 -0.81
CA THR A 95 -5.00 -4.24 -0.28
C THR A 95 -4.02 -3.34 -1.03
N ALA A 96 -4.53 -2.40 -1.84
CA ALA A 96 -3.68 -1.48 -2.61
C ALA A 96 -2.73 -0.66 -1.72
N GLU A 97 -3.18 -0.25 -0.53
CA GLU A 97 -2.37 0.51 0.42
C GLU A 97 -1.18 -0.27 0.97
N GLU A 98 -1.33 -1.60 1.14
CA GLU A 98 -0.27 -2.49 1.61
C GLU A 98 0.79 -2.70 0.52
N THR A 99 0.33 -3.03 -0.70
CA THR A 99 1.21 -3.19 -1.85
C THR A 99 1.96 -1.90 -2.16
N ALA A 100 1.26 -0.76 -2.19
CA ALA A 100 1.89 0.54 -2.43
C ALA A 100 2.97 0.84 -1.39
N PHE A 101 2.69 0.60 -0.11
CA PHE A 101 3.62 0.89 0.96
C PHE A 101 4.83 -0.04 0.96
N LEU A 102 4.65 -1.34 0.71
CA LEU A 102 5.77 -2.28 0.54
C LEU A 102 6.71 -1.84 -0.59
N LEU A 103 6.14 -1.52 -1.76
CA LEU A 103 6.92 -1.05 -2.90
C LEU A 103 7.62 0.29 -2.60
N ASP A 104 6.96 1.19 -1.87
CA ASP A 104 7.55 2.47 -1.47
C ASP A 104 8.77 2.30 -0.54
N LEU A 105 8.74 1.32 0.35
CA LEU A 105 9.86 1.00 1.24
C LEU A 105 11.04 0.34 0.53
N THR A 106 10.79 -0.40 -0.55
CA THR A 106 11.78 -1.32 -1.12
C THR A 106 12.23 -1.00 -2.55
N LEU A 107 11.57 -0.09 -3.25
CA LEU A 107 11.99 0.34 -4.59
C LEU A 107 12.87 1.60 -4.54
N PRO A 108 13.89 1.67 -5.42
CA PRO A 108 14.55 2.94 -5.70
C PRO A 108 13.59 3.84 -6.50
N THR A 109 13.21 4.99 -5.96
CA THR A 109 12.16 5.84 -6.55
C THR A 109 12.69 6.94 -7.45
N THR A 110 13.52 6.60 -8.39
CA THR A 110 14.03 7.52 -9.42
C THR A 110 13.02 7.83 -10.51
N LYS A 111 12.07 6.92 -10.73
CA LYS A 111 10.98 7.06 -11.71
C LYS A 111 9.63 6.91 -11.01
N PRO A 112 8.56 7.53 -11.53
CA PRO A 112 7.23 7.39 -10.96
C PRO A 112 6.73 5.95 -10.95
N VAL A 113 6.16 5.51 -9.81
CA VAL A 113 5.37 4.26 -9.70
C VAL A 113 4.00 4.65 -9.18
N VAL A 114 2.96 4.34 -9.94
CA VAL A 114 1.59 4.76 -9.66
C VAL A 114 0.68 3.55 -9.59
N LEU A 115 0.11 3.26 -8.42
CA LEU A 115 -0.96 2.29 -8.29
C LEU A 115 -2.31 2.95 -8.61
N VAL A 116 -3.18 2.22 -9.29
CA VAL A 116 -4.52 2.67 -9.67
C VAL A 116 -5.52 1.53 -9.61
N GLY A 117 -6.73 1.83 -9.17
CA GLY A 117 -7.83 0.86 -9.12
C GLY A 117 -9.16 1.48 -9.51
N ALA A 118 -10.24 0.72 -9.33
CA ALA A 118 -11.60 1.20 -9.51
C ALA A 118 -12.50 0.68 -8.39
N MET A 119 -13.49 1.47 -8.00
CA MET A 119 -14.50 1.07 -7.03
C MET A 119 -15.73 0.41 -7.68
N ARG A 120 -15.89 0.56 -9.00
CA ARG A 120 -16.96 -0.03 -9.80
C ARG A 120 -16.38 -0.90 -10.90
N PRO A 121 -16.99 -2.06 -11.21
CA PRO A 121 -16.54 -2.92 -12.32
C PRO A 121 -16.75 -2.26 -13.68
N ALA A 122 -16.05 -2.76 -14.68
CA ALA A 122 -15.96 -2.15 -16.01
C ALA A 122 -17.32 -1.99 -16.74
N ASP A 123 -18.27 -2.87 -16.46
CA ASP A 123 -19.62 -2.87 -17.03
C ASP A 123 -20.67 -2.13 -16.16
N ALA A 124 -20.26 -1.57 -15.03
CA ALA A 124 -21.17 -0.86 -14.14
C ALA A 124 -21.49 0.57 -14.63
N VAL A 125 -22.71 1.03 -14.33
CA VAL A 125 -23.08 2.44 -14.52
C VAL A 125 -22.16 3.34 -13.68
N GLY A 126 -21.51 4.30 -14.33
CA GLY A 126 -20.57 5.21 -13.71
C GLY A 126 -19.25 4.55 -13.33
N TYR A 127 -18.77 3.62 -14.14
CA TYR A 127 -17.43 3.04 -14.04
C TYR A 127 -16.37 4.14 -13.91
N ASP A 128 -15.56 4.05 -12.87
CA ASP A 128 -14.54 5.05 -12.54
C ASP A 128 -13.12 4.67 -13.03
N GLY A 129 -12.93 3.43 -13.48
CA GLY A 129 -11.61 2.90 -13.80
C GLY A 129 -10.90 3.62 -14.94
N LEU A 130 -11.59 3.93 -16.05
CA LEU A 130 -10.95 4.64 -17.18
C LEU A 130 -10.50 6.05 -16.77
N ARG A 131 -11.30 6.76 -15.97
CA ARG A 131 -10.92 8.07 -15.45
C ARG A 131 -9.71 7.97 -14.52
N ASN A 132 -9.74 7.03 -13.57
CA ASN A 132 -8.65 6.82 -12.65
C ASN A 132 -7.36 6.45 -13.38
N PHE A 133 -7.46 5.60 -14.40
CA PHE A 133 -6.32 5.20 -15.22
C PHE A 133 -5.75 6.36 -16.04
N ALA A 134 -6.59 7.16 -16.68
CA ALA A 134 -6.16 8.36 -17.40
C ALA A 134 -5.41 9.34 -16.48
N ASN A 135 -5.92 9.52 -15.26
CA ASN A 135 -5.24 10.31 -14.23
C ASN A 135 -3.90 9.68 -13.81
N ALA A 136 -3.83 8.35 -13.68
CA ALA A 136 -2.58 7.66 -13.37
C ALA A 136 -1.53 7.80 -14.49
N VAL A 137 -1.94 7.74 -15.76
CA VAL A 137 -1.06 8.00 -16.90
C VAL A 137 -0.51 9.43 -16.83
N ARG A 138 -1.36 10.41 -16.54
CA ARG A 138 -0.94 11.81 -16.42
C ARG A 138 0.06 12.00 -15.28
N VAL A 139 -0.19 11.40 -14.11
CA VAL A 139 0.72 11.44 -12.96
C VAL A 139 2.04 10.74 -13.28
N ALA A 140 2.01 9.55 -13.90
CA ALA A 140 3.22 8.80 -14.25
C ALA A 140 4.05 9.47 -15.35
N SER A 141 3.44 10.32 -16.17
CA SER A 141 4.12 11.08 -17.22
C SER A 141 4.68 12.42 -16.73
N ASP A 142 4.31 12.86 -15.54
CA ASP A 142 4.73 14.15 -14.99
C ASP A 142 6.14 14.06 -14.39
N PRO A 143 7.10 14.89 -14.85
CA PRO A 143 8.46 14.91 -14.30
C PRO A 143 8.49 15.22 -12.80
N GLU A 144 7.53 16.00 -12.28
CA GLU A 144 7.45 16.32 -10.85
C GLU A 144 6.97 15.17 -9.99
N ALA A 145 6.48 14.06 -10.57
CA ALA A 145 6.18 12.84 -9.84
C ALA A 145 7.44 12.11 -9.35
N ALA A 146 8.59 12.36 -9.99
CA ALA A 146 9.87 11.81 -9.56
C ALA A 146 10.24 12.29 -8.14
N GLY A 147 10.82 11.40 -7.33
CA GLY A 147 11.18 11.71 -5.95
C GLY A 147 10.00 11.82 -4.97
N ARG A 148 8.78 11.42 -5.38
CA ARG A 148 7.59 11.36 -4.50
C ARG A 148 7.28 9.96 -3.97
N GLY A 149 8.15 8.98 -4.24
CA GLY A 149 7.93 7.60 -3.86
C GLY A 149 6.86 6.93 -4.71
N VAL A 150 6.23 5.91 -4.15
CA VAL A 150 5.09 5.23 -4.78
C VAL A 150 3.81 6.02 -4.49
N LEU A 151 3.03 6.26 -5.54
CA LEU A 151 1.81 7.04 -5.49
C LEU A 151 0.59 6.15 -5.72
N VAL A 152 -0.56 6.54 -5.18
CA VAL A 152 -1.85 5.89 -5.44
C VAL A 152 -2.80 6.93 -6.02
N VAL A 153 -3.40 6.64 -7.17
CA VAL A 153 -4.35 7.52 -7.83
C VAL A 153 -5.75 6.92 -7.74
N MET A 154 -6.65 7.64 -7.08
CA MET A 154 -8.05 7.26 -6.97
C MET A 154 -8.95 8.50 -7.12
N GLY A 155 -9.85 8.46 -8.07
CA GLY A 155 -10.58 9.64 -8.48
C GLY A 155 -9.63 10.68 -9.08
N ASP A 156 -9.81 11.92 -8.66
CA ASP A 156 -8.97 13.04 -9.10
C ASP A 156 -7.81 13.33 -8.12
N ARG A 157 -7.57 12.42 -7.14
CA ARG A 157 -6.63 12.63 -6.04
C ARG A 157 -5.40 11.73 -6.17
N VAL A 158 -4.26 12.29 -5.87
CA VAL A 158 -2.98 11.59 -5.78
C VAL A 158 -2.58 11.49 -4.32
N PHE A 159 -2.30 10.27 -3.87
CA PHE A 159 -1.93 9.99 -2.47
C PHE A 159 -0.51 9.41 -2.40
N ALA A 160 0.21 9.73 -1.33
CA ALA A 160 1.45 9.03 -1.00
C ALA A 160 1.15 7.63 -0.43
N ALA A 161 1.95 6.63 -0.80
CA ALA A 161 1.78 5.25 -0.35
C ALA A 161 1.75 5.12 1.19
N ARG A 162 2.56 5.91 1.89
CA ARG A 162 2.58 5.91 3.36
C ARG A 162 1.26 6.35 3.98
N ASP A 163 0.60 7.34 3.37
CA ASP A 163 -0.55 8.01 3.98
C ASP A 163 -1.90 7.44 3.51
N VAL A 164 -1.97 6.90 2.29
CA VAL A 164 -3.22 6.43 1.67
C VAL A 164 -3.91 5.32 2.48
N ARG A 165 -5.25 5.36 2.58
CA ARG A 165 -6.09 4.36 3.23
C ARG A 165 -7.40 4.17 2.47
N LYS A 166 -7.88 2.93 2.39
CA LYS A 166 -9.25 2.66 1.97
C LYS A 166 -10.17 2.75 3.19
N VAL A 167 -10.92 3.84 3.31
CA VAL A 167 -11.76 4.14 4.50
C VAL A 167 -13.23 3.83 4.29
N ARG A 168 -13.64 3.45 3.07
CA ARG A 168 -15.04 3.08 2.76
C ARG A 168 -15.10 1.83 1.92
N THR A 169 -16.14 1.05 2.16
CA THR A 169 -16.40 -0.19 1.40
C THR A 169 -16.97 0.08 0.01
N ARG A 170 -17.56 1.26 -0.21
CA ARG A 170 -18.25 1.65 -1.46
C ARG A 170 -18.06 3.15 -1.74
N GLY A 171 -18.44 3.56 -2.95
CA GLY A 171 -18.30 4.93 -3.42
C GLY A 171 -16.94 5.18 -4.07
N THR A 172 -16.90 6.09 -5.03
CA THR A 172 -15.66 6.43 -5.76
C THR A 172 -14.70 7.30 -4.94
N ASP A 173 -15.15 7.84 -3.80
CA ASP A 173 -14.38 8.62 -2.83
C ASP A 173 -13.94 7.76 -1.63
N ALA A 174 -13.66 6.47 -1.85
CA ALA A 174 -13.35 5.51 -0.79
C ALA A 174 -11.96 5.66 -0.17
N PHE A 175 -11.08 6.44 -0.77
CA PHE A 175 -9.71 6.63 -0.30
C PHE A 175 -9.50 8.00 0.37
N ARG A 176 -8.68 8.00 1.42
CA ARG A 176 -8.20 9.18 2.15
C ARG A 176 -6.72 8.98 2.47
N GLY A 177 -6.05 10.06 2.79
CA GLY A 177 -4.71 10.03 3.36
C GLY A 177 -4.72 10.46 4.82
N PHE A 178 -3.80 9.93 5.62
CA PHE A 178 -3.52 10.37 6.98
C PHE A 178 -2.04 10.13 7.32
N PRO A 179 -1.30 11.07 7.89
CA PRO A 179 -1.73 12.42 8.34
C PRO A 179 -1.88 13.44 7.20
N ARG A 180 -1.26 13.22 6.03
CA ARG A 180 -1.47 14.04 4.84
C ARG A 180 -2.57 13.41 4.01
N ASP A 181 -3.57 14.19 3.60
CA ASP A 181 -4.60 13.67 2.71
C ASP A 181 -4.04 13.51 1.27
N ALA A 182 -4.53 14.21 0.27
CA ALA A 182 -3.94 14.16 -1.06
C ALA A 182 -2.62 14.96 -1.11
N VAL A 183 -1.67 14.49 -1.91
CA VAL A 183 -0.41 15.16 -2.23
C VAL A 183 -0.43 15.83 -3.59
N GLY A 184 -1.51 15.61 -4.36
CA GLY A 184 -1.79 16.26 -5.64
C GLY A 184 -3.23 16.08 -6.04
N LEU A 185 -3.66 16.91 -7.01
CA LEU A 185 -5.00 16.91 -7.60
C LEU A 185 -4.89 16.95 -9.11
N VAL A 186 -5.60 16.05 -9.80
CA VAL A 186 -5.71 16.02 -11.25
C VAL A 186 -7.02 16.72 -11.66
N THR A 187 -6.89 17.76 -12.45
CA THR A 187 -8.02 18.44 -13.08
C THR A 187 -7.98 18.27 -14.60
N PRO A 188 -9.00 18.59 -15.37
CA PRO A 188 -8.92 18.51 -16.84
C PRO A 188 -7.77 19.33 -17.44
N SER A 189 -7.41 20.45 -16.82
CA SER A 189 -6.38 21.37 -17.33
C SER A 189 -5.02 21.26 -16.65
N ALA A 190 -4.94 20.72 -15.43
CA ALA A 190 -3.72 20.73 -14.63
C ALA A 190 -3.54 19.47 -13.76
N LEU A 191 -2.30 19.21 -13.39
CA LEU A 191 -1.93 18.37 -12.24
C LEU A 191 -1.24 19.30 -11.23
N ASP A 192 -1.92 19.53 -10.12
CA ASP A 192 -1.45 20.41 -9.06
C ASP A 192 -0.82 19.59 -7.93
N TRP A 193 0.47 19.79 -7.66
CA TRP A 193 1.16 19.16 -6.55
C TRP A 193 1.13 20.01 -5.28
N PHE A 194 0.89 19.38 -4.15
CA PHE A 194 0.86 20.03 -2.84
C PHE A 194 2.20 19.84 -2.13
N GLY A 195 3.15 20.69 -2.43
CA GLY A 195 4.50 20.68 -1.88
C GLY A 195 5.55 20.01 -2.78
N ALA A 196 6.80 20.12 -2.36
CA ALA A 196 7.95 19.54 -3.06
C ALA A 196 8.00 18.01 -2.92
N PRO A 197 8.74 17.30 -3.78
CA PRO A 197 9.10 15.92 -3.57
C PRO A 197 9.76 15.72 -2.20
N TRP A 198 9.41 14.62 -1.51
CA TRP A 198 9.84 14.39 -0.12
C TRP A 198 10.92 13.32 0.03
N ARG A 199 11.29 12.64 -1.05
CA ARG A 199 12.41 11.70 -1.04
C ARG A 199 13.69 12.38 -1.45
N ALA A 200 14.61 12.44 -0.50
CA ALA A 200 15.92 13.06 -0.72
C ALA A 200 16.94 12.10 -1.36
N SER A 201 16.71 10.79 -1.34
CA SER A 201 17.61 9.77 -1.88
C SER A 201 16.97 8.96 -3.00
N GLU A 202 17.75 8.65 -4.03
CA GLU A 202 17.33 7.85 -5.18
C GLU A 202 17.25 6.34 -4.86
N GLY A 203 17.83 5.89 -3.74
CA GLY A 203 17.86 4.48 -3.35
C GLY A 203 16.61 3.99 -2.64
N ALA A 204 16.43 2.67 -2.59
CA ALA A 204 15.44 2.03 -1.72
C ALA A 204 15.75 2.32 -0.25
N GLN A 205 14.72 2.42 0.59
CA GLN A 205 14.92 2.61 2.04
C GLN A 205 15.44 1.32 2.69
N TYR A 206 14.95 0.17 2.21
CA TYR A 206 15.29 -1.15 2.69
C TYR A 206 15.46 -2.12 1.53
N ALA A 207 16.25 -3.18 1.70
CA ALA A 207 16.33 -4.26 0.73
C ALA A 207 14.99 -5.01 0.66
N TYR A 208 14.61 -5.42 -0.56
CA TYR A 208 13.46 -6.30 -0.75
C TYR A 208 13.84 -7.75 -0.40
N HIS A 209 12.96 -8.42 0.31
CA HIS A 209 13.06 -9.85 0.62
C HIS A 209 11.77 -10.55 0.17
N ALA A 210 11.90 -11.62 -0.64
CA ALA A 210 10.76 -12.39 -1.13
C ALA A 210 10.03 -13.13 0.00
N GLU A 211 10.77 -13.54 1.04
CA GLU A 211 10.23 -14.15 2.25
C GLU A 211 10.17 -13.12 3.37
N LEU A 212 8.96 -12.74 3.73
CA LEU A 212 8.71 -11.82 4.84
C LEU A 212 8.40 -12.62 6.12
N PRO A 213 8.92 -12.19 7.28
CA PRO A 213 8.64 -12.86 8.55
C PRO A 213 7.16 -12.82 8.93
N GLU A 214 6.73 -13.81 9.71
CA GLU A 214 5.36 -13.86 10.23
C GLU A 214 5.14 -12.75 11.24
N VAL A 215 4.17 -11.87 10.93
CA VAL A 215 3.75 -10.75 11.77
C VAL A 215 2.22 -10.67 11.72
N PRO A 216 1.47 -11.33 12.62
CA PRO A 216 0.01 -11.21 12.70
C PRO A 216 -0.43 -9.85 13.26
N ILE A 217 -1.72 -9.55 13.07
CA ILE A 217 -2.38 -8.36 13.64
C ILE A 217 -3.41 -8.82 14.67
N LEU A 218 -3.21 -8.47 15.94
CA LEU A 218 -4.14 -8.72 17.02
C LEU A 218 -5.14 -7.57 17.13
N TYR A 219 -6.39 -7.81 16.80
CA TYR A 219 -7.46 -6.82 16.90
C TYR A 219 -8.08 -6.82 18.28
N VAL A 220 -7.91 -5.73 19.05
CA VAL A 220 -8.40 -5.60 20.44
C VAL A 220 -9.89 -5.22 20.47
N TYR A 221 -10.65 -5.89 21.32
CA TYR A 221 -12.08 -5.64 21.56
C TYR A 221 -12.41 -5.75 23.05
N GLY A 222 -13.59 -5.26 23.46
CA GLY A 222 -14.04 -5.36 24.84
C GLY A 222 -14.20 -6.82 25.28
N GLY A 223 -13.58 -7.21 26.39
CA GLY A 223 -13.60 -8.59 26.91
C GLY A 223 -12.55 -9.53 26.28
N ILE A 224 -11.60 -9.03 25.49
CA ILE A 224 -10.51 -9.86 24.97
C ILE A 224 -9.68 -10.45 26.11
N GLY A 225 -9.43 -11.77 26.03
CA GLY A 225 -8.57 -12.48 27.00
C GLY A 225 -7.07 -12.31 26.68
N ALA A 226 -6.24 -12.42 27.70
CA ALA A 226 -4.78 -12.34 27.54
C ALA A 226 -4.21 -13.46 26.66
N ASP A 227 -4.79 -14.65 26.76
CA ASP A 227 -4.41 -15.87 26.05
C ASP A 227 -4.57 -15.80 24.51
N VAL A 228 -5.32 -14.82 24.01
CA VAL A 228 -5.49 -14.63 22.56
C VAL A 228 -4.15 -14.35 21.89
N ALA A 229 -3.29 -13.52 22.49
CA ALA A 229 -1.97 -13.22 21.93
C ALA A 229 -1.10 -14.48 21.81
N ALA A 230 -1.05 -15.29 22.88
CA ALA A 230 -0.31 -16.55 22.87
C ALA A 230 -0.83 -17.56 21.84
N ARG A 231 -2.15 -17.60 21.61
CA ARG A 231 -2.76 -18.47 20.59
C ARG A 231 -2.53 -18.00 19.15
N MET A 232 -2.26 -16.71 18.94
CA MET A 232 -2.00 -16.14 17.62
C MET A 232 -0.53 -16.20 17.20
N THR A 233 0.35 -16.54 18.13
CA THR A 233 1.78 -16.62 17.91
C THR A 233 2.26 -18.05 17.84
N SER A 234 3.30 -18.31 17.05
CA SER A 234 4.00 -19.58 16.90
C SER A 234 5.52 -19.35 17.06
N GLU A 235 6.30 -20.40 16.97
CA GLU A 235 7.78 -20.30 16.93
C GLU A 235 8.29 -19.53 15.69
N ALA A 236 7.48 -19.45 14.62
CA ALA A 236 7.81 -18.70 13.42
C ALA A 236 7.48 -17.20 13.55
N THR A 237 6.68 -16.80 14.54
CA THR A 237 6.26 -15.41 14.71
C THR A 237 7.41 -14.55 15.19
N ARG A 238 7.77 -13.53 14.41
CA ARG A 238 8.88 -12.61 14.69
C ARG A 238 8.40 -11.26 15.18
N GLY A 239 7.15 -10.91 14.92
CA GLY A 239 6.54 -9.67 15.39
C GLY A 239 5.04 -9.79 15.54
N LEU A 240 4.42 -8.88 16.26
CA LEU A 240 2.98 -8.78 16.46
C LEU A 240 2.56 -7.31 16.44
N VAL A 241 1.59 -6.96 15.60
CA VAL A 241 0.96 -5.65 15.62
C VAL A 241 -0.32 -5.73 16.42
N VAL A 242 -0.48 -4.86 17.42
CA VAL A 242 -1.68 -4.79 18.26
C VAL A 242 -2.53 -3.63 17.81
N ALA A 243 -3.65 -3.90 17.15
CA ALA A 243 -4.66 -2.92 16.78
C ALA A 243 -5.53 -2.62 18.01
N GLY A 244 -5.03 -1.75 18.89
CA GLY A 244 -5.65 -1.41 20.16
C GLY A 244 -6.87 -0.50 20.02
N VAL A 245 -7.60 -0.32 21.11
CA VAL A 245 -8.72 0.62 21.18
C VAL A 245 -8.21 2.05 21.42
N GLY A 246 -8.96 3.07 20.96
CA GLY A 246 -8.52 4.46 21.11
C GLY A 246 -7.11 4.67 20.58
N GLU A 247 -6.21 5.20 21.38
CA GLU A 247 -4.81 5.46 21.03
C GLU A 247 -3.90 4.21 21.14
N GLY A 248 -4.44 3.05 20.80
CA GLY A 248 -3.71 1.78 20.86
C GLY A 248 -3.77 1.10 22.23
N ASN A 249 -4.77 1.45 23.06
CA ASN A 249 -4.95 0.90 24.40
C ASN A 249 -5.37 -0.57 24.37
N MET A 250 -5.01 -1.29 25.43
CA MET A 250 -5.32 -2.70 25.63
C MET A 250 -5.51 -3.03 27.11
N PRO A 251 -6.22 -4.13 27.47
CA PRO A 251 -6.33 -4.57 28.86
C PRO A 251 -4.96 -4.93 29.48
N GLN A 252 -4.75 -4.63 30.75
CA GLN A 252 -3.50 -4.94 31.47
C GLN A 252 -3.10 -6.43 31.43
N PRO A 253 -4.02 -7.41 31.57
CA PRO A 253 -3.63 -8.81 31.41
C PRO A 253 -3.08 -9.15 30.01
N LEU A 254 -3.62 -8.52 28.94
CA LEU A 254 -3.11 -8.69 27.59
C LEU A 254 -1.72 -8.03 27.46
N ARG A 255 -1.54 -6.83 28.01
CA ARG A 255 -0.23 -6.15 28.02
C ARG A 255 0.85 -7.00 28.70
N ALA A 256 0.53 -7.61 29.83
CA ALA A 256 1.46 -8.49 30.53
C ALA A 256 1.86 -9.72 29.68
N GLU A 257 0.95 -10.26 28.90
CA GLU A 257 1.27 -11.36 27.98
C GLU A 257 2.16 -10.90 26.80
N LEU A 258 1.91 -9.69 26.29
CA LEU A 258 2.75 -9.11 25.24
C LEU A 258 4.17 -8.81 25.74
N VAL A 259 4.36 -8.44 27.00
CA VAL A 259 5.68 -8.32 27.62
C VAL A 259 6.43 -9.63 27.58
N ARG A 260 5.78 -10.76 27.93
CA ARG A 260 6.40 -12.09 27.87
C ARG A 260 6.77 -12.46 26.42
N LEU A 261 5.90 -12.18 25.45
CA LEU A 261 6.21 -12.39 24.04
C LEU A 261 7.41 -11.53 23.60
N ARG A 262 7.48 -10.29 24.06
CA ARG A 262 8.63 -9.42 23.77
C ARG A 262 9.93 -9.97 24.37
N GLU A 263 9.89 -10.47 25.61
CA GLU A 263 11.03 -11.14 26.28
C GLU A 263 11.48 -12.41 25.55
N SER A 264 10.56 -13.10 24.85
CA SER A 264 10.89 -14.24 24.00
C SER A 264 11.39 -13.87 22.59
N GLY A 265 11.53 -12.57 22.28
CA GLY A 265 12.11 -12.08 21.03
C GLY A 265 11.09 -11.65 19.98
N VAL A 266 9.78 -11.62 20.29
CA VAL A 266 8.74 -11.12 19.38
C VAL A 266 8.71 -9.59 19.45
N ALA A 267 8.89 -8.90 18.33
CA ALA A 267 8.75 -7.44 18.25
C ALA A 267 7.28 -7.02 18.38
N ILE A 268 6.95 -6.11 19.30
CA ILE A 268 5.58 -5.65 19.55
C ILE A 268 5.40 -4.23 19.06
N VAL A 269 4.42 -4.02 18.15
CA VAL A 269 4.01 -2.70 17.67
C VAL A 269 2.59 -2.40 18.12
N ARG A 270 2.43 -1.31 18.86
CA ARG A 270 1.14 -0.80 19.32
C ARG A 270 0.57 0.17 18.28
N ALA A 271 -0.52 -0.22 17.62
CA ALA A 271 -1.27 0.54 16.63
C ALA A 271 -2.72 0.78 17.13
N SER A 272 -3.48 1.57 16.40
CA SER A 272 -4.91 1.76 16.67
C SER A 272 -5.78 1.05 15.65
N ARG A 273 -6.95 0.54 16.09
CA ARG A 273 -8.01 0.07 15.19
C ARG A 273 -8.83 1.21 14.57
N LEU A 274 -8.56 2.45 14.96
CA LEU A 274 -9.19 3.65 14.37
C LEU A 274 -8.42 4.09 13.13
N ASP A 275 -9.14 4.58 12.13
CA ASP A 275 -8.53 4.97 10.85
C ASP A 275 -7.72 6.26 10.94
N GLU A 276 -8.06 7.17 11.83
CA GLU A 276 -7.40 8.46 12.00
C GLU A 276 -6.95 8.64 13.45
N GLY A 277 -5.82 9.30 13.62
CA GLY A 277 -5.18 9.56 14.90
C GLY A 277 -3.75 9.04 14.94
N LEU A 278 -2.97 9.59 15.84
CA LEU A 278 -1.61 9.14 16.11
C LEU A 278 -1.61 8.22 17.33
N VAL A 279 -0.91 7.12 17.25
CA VAL A 279 -0.53 6.35 18.44
C VAL A 279 0.76 6.95 18.95
N ASP A 280 0.72 7.64 20.06
CA ASP A 280 1.89 8.28 20.63
C ASP A 280 2.72 7.30 21.46
N ARG A 281 3.99 7.62 21.59
CA ARG A 281 4.93 6.85 22.39
C ARG A 281 4.70 7.15 23.87
N GLU A 282 4.53 6.12 24.67
CA GLU A 282 4.34 6.22 26.11
C GLU A 282 5.59 5.75 26.88
N PRO A 283 5.88 6.28 28.07
CA PRO A 283 6.98 5.76 28.89
C PRO A 283 6.89 4.26 29.20
N GLU A 284 5.67 3.72 29.26
CA GLU A 284 5.44 2.29 29.45
C GLU A 284 5.83 1.47 28.21
N ASP A 285 5.68 2.03 27.01
CA ASP A 285 6.18 1.38 25.78
C ASP A 285 7.69 1.22 25.83
N ASP A 286 8.40 2.28 26.24
CA ASP A 286 9.87 2.25 26.37
C ASP A 286 10.32 1.22 27.40
N ALA A 287 9.65 1.17 28.55
CA ALA A 287 9.97 0.23 29.61
C ALA A 287 9.76 -1.23 29.20
N ASN A 288 8.78 -1.49 28.32
CA ASN A 288 8.43 -2.82 27.86
C ASN A 288 9.08 -3.19 26.50
N GLY A 289 9.80 -2.27 25.87
CA GLY A 289 10.36 -2.47 24.53
C GLY A 289 9.30 -2.58 23.43
N PHE A 290 8.14 -1.92 23.61
CA PHE A 290 7.10 -1.81 22.59
C PHE A 290 7.39 -0.63 21.67
N VAL A 291 6.83 -0.67 20.48
CA VAL A 291 6.95 0.37 19.45
C VAL A 291 5.59 0.99 19.19
N ALA A 292 5.51 2.31 19.17
CA ALA A 292 4.31 3.05 18.81
C ALA A 292 4.21 3.20 17.28
N ALA A 293 3.09 2.80 16.68
CA ALA A 293 2.91 2.84 15.23
C ALA A 293 2.79 4.26 14.64
N ARG A 294 2.68 5.28 15.47
CA ARG A 294 2.52 6.68 15.06
C ARG A 294 1.29 6.85 14.16
N ALA A 295 1.49 7.34 12.93
CA ALA A 295 0.41 7.53 11.96
C ALA A 295 0.06 6.27 11.14
N LEU A 296 0.79 5.18 11.28
CA LEU A 296 0.50 3.97 10.49
C LEU A 296 -0.69 3.21 11.06
N ASN A 297 -1.61 2.83 10.18
CA ASN A 297 -2.65 1.86 10.51
C ASN A 297 -2.05 0.45 10.70
N PRO A 298 -2.78 -0.50 11.30
CA PRO A 298 -2.23 -1.81 11.64
C PRO A 298 -1.64 -2.57 10.46
N GLN A 299 -2.26 -2.53 9.29
CA GLN A 299 -1.80 -3.24 8.09
C GLN A 299 -0.47 -2.67 7.57
N LYS A 300 -0.30 -1.35 7.54
CA LYS A 300 0.98 -0.74 7.15
C LYS A 300 2.04 -0.87 8.24
N ALA A 301 1.64 -0.80 9.51
CA ALA A 301 2.55 -1.09 10.62
C ALA A 301 3.11 -2.52 10.50
N ARG A 302 2.27 -3.48 10.10
CA ARG A 302 2.68 -4.87 9.80
C ARG A 302 3.70 -4.92 8.66
N ILE A 303 3.41 -4.26 7.53
CA ILE A 303 4.33 -4.23 6.38
C ILE A 303 5.69 -3.63 6.76
N LEU A 304 5.70 -2.49 7.46
CA LEU A 304 6.96 -1.88 7.89
C LEU A 304 7.73 -2.81 8.83
N LEU A 305 7.07 -3.39 9.82
CA LEU A 305 7.72 -4.31 10.76
C LEU A 305 8.29 -5.54 10.04
N GLN A 306 7.55 -6.13 9.09
CA GLN A 306 8.05 -7.25 8.28
C GLN A 306 9.31 -6.89 7.50
N VAL A 307 9.32 -5.72 6.85
CA VAL A 307 10.47 -5.24 6.09
C VAL A 307 11.67 -4.99 7.02
N LEU A 308 11.46 -4.37 8.17
CA LEU A 308 12.54 -4.13 9.15
C LEU A 308 13.16 -5.43 9.66
N LEU A 309 12.33 -6.37 10.09
CA LEU A 309 12.78 -7.66 10.60
C LEU A 309 13.49 -8.48 9.52
N ALA A 310 13.01 -8.46 8.27
CA ALA A 310 13.68 -9.11 7.14
C ALA A 310 15.07 -8.50 6.86
N ASN A 311 15.27 -7.22 7.17
CA ASN A 311 16.55 -6.51 7.05
C ASN A 311 17.42 -6.61 8.34
N GLY A 312 17.06 -7.47 9.30
CA GLY A 312 17.82 -7.65 10.53
C GLY A 312 17.69 -6.50 11.54
N ILE A 313 16.67 -5.66 11.40
CA ILE A 313 16.38 -4.54 12.32
C ILE A 313 15.34 -5.01 13.33
N ASP A 314 15.78 -5.47 14.49
CA ASP A 314 14.95 -6.06 15.56
C ASP A 314 15.07 -5.32 16.91
N ASP A 315 15.99 -4.36 17.02
CA ASP A 315 16.09 -3.48 18.19
C ASP A 315 14.89 -2.52 18.27
N PRO A 316 14.17 -2.43 19.42
CA PRO A 316 13.00 -1.57 19.56
C PRO A 316 13.25 -0.10 19.24
N ALA A 317 14.40 0.44 19.62
CA ALA A 317 14.72 1.85 19.36
C ALA A 317 14.96 2.09 17.87
N ALA A 318 15.62 1.15 17.18
CA ALA A 318 15.83 1.22 15.73
C ALA A 318 14.50 1.06 14.97
N ILE A 319 13.62 0.14 15.41
CA ILE A 319 12.27 -0.01 14.84
C ILE A 319 11.49 1.29 15.06
N GLN A 320 11.45 1.84 16.30
CA GLN A 320 10.73 3.09 16.59
C GLN A 320 11.22 4.23 15.71
N ALA A 321 12.53 4.37 15.52
CA ALA A 321 13.09 5.40 14.64
C ALA A 321 12.58 5.29 13.18
N ALA A 322 12.31 4.07 12.69
CA ALA A 322 11.71 3.86 11.38
C ALA A 322 10.21 4.26 11.34
N PHE A 323 9.47 4.01 12.42
CA PHE A 323 8.07 4.42 12.54
C PHE A 323 7.91 5.96 12.68
N ASP A 324 8.89 6.63 13.30
CA ASP A 324 8.89 8.08 13.49
C ASP A 324 9.21 8.86 12.19
N ARG A 325 9.76 8.24 11.16
CA ARG A 325 10.01 8.89 9.86
C ARG A 325 8.69 9.36 9.24
N ARG A 326 8.70 10.58 8.71
CA ARG A 326 7.54 11.23 8.08
C ARG A 326 7.63 11.24 6.57
#